data_3fdf2b3a4e93e6e9c22880fadb28993c
#
_entry.id   3fdf2b3a4e93e6e9c22880fadb28993c
#
_cell.length_a   1.000
_cell.length_b   1.000
_cell.length_c   1.000
_cell.angle_alpha   90.00
_cell.angle_beta   90.00
_cell.angle_gamma   90.00
#
_symmetry.space_group_name_H-M   'P 1'
#
loop_
_entity.id
_entity.type
_entity.pdbx_description
1 polymer ?
#
loop_
_entity_poly.entity_id
_entity_poly.type
_entity_poly.pdbx_seq_one_letter_code
_entity_poly.pdbx_strand_id
1 'polypeptide(L)'
;MLVERPPLLYRMLFPETVWRIHKRDHTVYLTFDDGPIPEVTPWVLDTLDRYGVKATFFMVGENVERHPELLEEVRRRGHSVGNHTMSHLQGAHVGTKHYLHNVFRANELIGSTLFRPPHGLLRWGQSKVLRSRFAIIMYDLVTRDYSRKLTGEQVLANVKRYARNGSIIVFHDSLKAEKNMKYALPRAIEWLKEKGYKFDAIPEM
;
A
#
# COMPACT_ATOMS: atom_id res chain seq x y z
N MET A 1 13.09 0.71 2.65
CA MET A 1 13.44 1.97 1.97
C MET A 1 13.74 3.03 3.04
N LEU A 2 14.73 3.92 2.81
CA LEU A 2 15.15 4.89 3.85
C LEU A 2 14.60 6.31 3.62
N VAL A 3 13.78 6.51 2.59
CA VAL A 3 13.26 7.82 2.21
C VAL A 3 11.74 7.82 2.16
N GLU A 4 11.14 8.89 2.63
CA GLU A 4 9.68 9.05 2.71
C GLU A 4 9.05 9.23 1.32
N ARG A 5 9.80 9.83 0.38
CA ARG A 5 9.35 10.03 -1.01
C ARG A 5 10.37 9.46 -1.99
N PRO A 6 9.93 8.70 -3.00
CA PRO A 6 10.84 8.19 -4.01
C PRO A 6 11.48 9.33 -4.80
N PRO A 7 12.81 9.27 -5.05
CA PRO A 7 13.51 10.26 -5.86
C PRO A 7 12.89 10.39 -7.25
N LEU A 8 12.90 11.60 -7.82
CA LEU A 8 12.35 11.86 -9.14
C LEU A 8 12.99 10.97 -10.21
N LEU A 9 14.32 10.82 -10.16
CA LEU A 9 15.07 9.97 -11.09
C LEU A 9 14.54 8.51 -11.07
N TYR A 10 14.23 7.98 -9.89
CA TYR A 10 13.68 6.62 -9.78
C TYR A 10 12.28 6.53 -10.42
N ARG A 11 11.44 7.55 -10.24
CA ARG A 11 10.12 7.62 -10.89
C ARG A 11 10.23 7.63 -12.42
N MET A 12 11.23 8.33 -12.95
CA MET A 12 11.48 8.41 -14.40
C MET A 12 11.93 7.08 -15.02
N LEU A 13 12.52 6.16 -14.24
CA LEU A 13 12.88 4.81 -14.70
C LEU A 13 11.65 3.91 -14.89
N PHE A 14 10.52 4.23 -14.25
CA PHE A 14 9.27 3.47 -14.33
C PHE A 14 8.08 4.40 -14.60
N PRO A 15 8.06 5.08 -15.78
CA PRO A 15 7.04 6.08 -16.09
C PRO A 15 5.62 5.51 -16.22
N GLU A 16 5.51 4.21 -16.50
CA GLU A 16 4.24 3.51 -16.72
C GLU A 16 3.63 2.96 -15.41
N THR A 17 4.25 3.27 -14.26
CA THR A 17 3.73 2.90 -12.95
C THR A 17 3.03 4.07 -12.29
N VAL A 18 2.05 3.79 -11.45
CA VAL A 18 1.23 4.81 -10.81
C VAL A 18 1.90 5.26 -9.50
N TRP A 19 2.46 6.45 -9.49
CA TRP A 19 3.10 7.06 -8.31
C TRP A 19 2.16 7.95 -7.53
N ARG A 20 1.20 8.54 -8.22
CA ARG A 20 0.22 9.47 -7.69
C ARG A 20 -1.00 9.50 -8.63
N ILE A 21 -2.20 9.61 -8.09
CA ILE A 21 -3.43 9.64 -8.86
C ILE A 21 -3.93 11.09 -8.91
N HIS A 22 -3.90 11.67 -10.11
CA HIS A 22 -4.37 13.04 -10.29
C HIS A 22 -5.89 13.06 -10.47
N LYS A 23 -6.59 13.61 -9.48
CA LYS A 23 -8.00 13.99 -9.60
C LYS A 23 -8.15 15.51 -9.45
N ARG A 24 -9.23 16.07 -9.98
CA ARG A 24 -9.57 17.50 -9.80
C ARG A 24 -9.87 17.82 -8.34
N ASP A 25 -10.48 16.88 -7.62
CA ASP A 25 -10.79 16.98 -6.21
C ASP A 25 -9.56 16.74 -5.34
N HIS A 26 -9.50 17.38 -4.19
CA HIS A 26 -8.47 17.15 -3.16
C HIS A 26 -8.64 15.76 -2.56
N THR A 27 -8.12 14.74 -3.24
CA THR A 27 -8.24 13.33 -2.84
C THR A 27 -6.89 12.74 -2.49
N VAL A 28 -6.83 11.92 -1.45
CA VAL A 28 -5.68 11.09 -1.09
C VAL A 28 -6.11 9.62 -1.01
N TYR A 29 -5.15 8.72 -1.20
CA TYR A 29 -5.35 7.28 -1.21
C TYR A 29 -4.54 6.66 -0.09
N LEU A 30 -5.22 6.23 0.98
CA LEU A 30 -4.56 5.44 2.01
C LEU A 30 -4.36 4.01 1.51
N THR A 31 -3.16 3.49 1.68
CA THR A 31 -2.84 2.12 1.30
C THR A 31 -2.10 1.42 2.43
N PHE A 32 -2.34 0.12 2.57
CA PHE A 32 -1.74 -0.74 3.59
C PHE A 32 -1.02 -1.90 2.91
N ASP A 33 0.22 -2.13 3.29
CA ASP A 33 1.07 -3.19 2.76
C ASP A 33 1.36 -4.24 3.86
N ASP A 34 1.76 -5.44 3.48
CA ASP A 34 2.22 -6.58 4.31
C ASP A 34 1.11 -7.45 4.94
N GLY A 35 -0.12 -7.00 5.04
CA GLY A 35 -1.24 -7.78 5.57
C GLY A 35 -1.68 -8.96 4.66
N PRO A 36 -2.80 -9.65 5.00
CA PRO A 36 -3.57 -9.45 6.22
C PRO A 36 -2.92 -10.11 7.45
N ILE A 37 -3.02 -9.44 8.61
CA ILE A 37 -2.51 -9.94 9.89
C ILE A 37 -3.64 -9.88 10.92
N PRO A 38 -4.03 -11.02 11.55
CA PRO A 38 -5.18 -11.08 12.46
C PRO A 38 -5.16 -10.09 13.62
N GLU A 39 -3.98 -9.78 14.14
CA GLU A 39 -3.81 -8.87 15.28
C GLU A 39 -3.88 -7.39 14.86
N VAL A 40 -3.72 -7.09 13.57
CA VAL A 40 -3.54 -5.70 13.11
C VAL A 40 -4.61 -5.28 12.09
N THR A 41 -4.85 -6.10 11.06
CA THR A 41 -5.74 -5.75 9.95
C THR A 41 -7.17 -5.42 10.42
N PRO A 42 -7.81 -6.19 11.35
CA PRO A 42 -9.14 -5.85 11.86
C PRO A 42 -9.19 -4.48 12.53
N TRP A 43 -8.17 -4.13 13.32
CA TRP A 43 -8.09 -2.82 13.95
C TRP A 43 -8.00 -1.67 12.92
N VAL A 44 -7.27 -1.89 11.82
CA VAL A 44 -7.19 -0.93 10.72
C VAL A 44 -8.56 -0.74 10.09
N LEU A 45 -9.27 -1.83 9.79
CA LEU A 45 -10.61 -1.81 9.22
C LEU A 45 -11.60 -1.06 10.12
N ASP A 46 -11.62 -1.36 11.41
CA ASP A 46 -12.49 -0.69 12.39
C ASP A 46 -12.16 0.82 12.48
N THR A 47 -10.88 1.17 12.38
CA THR A 47 -10.47 2.58 12.34
C THR A 47 -10.98 3.26 11.07
N LEU A 48 -10.82 2.67 9.91
CA LEU A 48 -11.30 3.22 8.64
C LEU A 48 -12.82 3.38 8.63
N ASP A 49 -13.57 2.40 9.13
CA ASP A 49 -15.03 2.47 9.24
C ASP A 49 -15.48 3.59 10.18
N ARG A 50 -14.83 3.76 11.33
CA ARG A 50 -15.12 4.87 12.27
C ARG A 50 -15.00 6.24 11.62
N TYR A 51 -14.07 6.42 10.71
CA TYR A 51 -13.88 7.66 9.98
C TYR A 51 -14.63 7.71 8.64
N GLY A 52 -15.33 6.64 8.23
CA GLY A 52 -16.01 6.57 6.94
C GLY A 52 -15.03 6.67 5.75
N VAL A 53 -13.84 6.07 5.86
CA VAL A 53 -12.76 6.15 4.87
C VAL A 53 -12.59 4.80 4.18
N LYS A 54 -12.45 4.81 2.85
CA LYS A 54 -12.05 3.62 2.08
C LYS A 54 -10.57 3.69 1.71
N ALA A 55 -9.94 2.51 1.61
CA ALA A 55 -8.51 2.35 1.40
C ALA A 55 -8.21 1.16 0.48
N THR A 56 -6.93 0.95 0.17
CA THR A 56 -6.48 -0.19 -0.63
C THR A 56 -5.45 -0.99 0.16
N PHE A 57 -5.61 -2.32 0.18
CA PHE A 57 -4.74 -3.24 0.90
C PHE A 57 -3.92 -4.09 -0.09
N PHE A 58 -2.60 -3.95 -0.07
CA PHE A 58 -1.69 -4.78 -0.87
C PHE A 58 -1.23 -5.96 -0.03
N MET A 59 -1.82 -7.11 -0.30
CA MET A 59 -1.74 -8.28 0.55
C MET A 59 -0.64 -9.25 0.12
N VAL A 60 0.04 -9.84 1.08
CA VAL A 60 1.01 -10.92 0.89
C VAL A 60 0.27 -12.25 0.76
N GLY A 61 0.53 -13.00 -0.32
CA GLY A 61 -0.20 -14.24 -0.63
C GLY A 61 -0.14 -15.29 0.49
N GLU A 62 1.02 -15.47 1.14
CA GLU A 62 1.15 -16.39 2.28
C GLU A 62 0.28 -16.01 3.47
N ASN A 63 0.00 -14.73 3.67
CA ASN A 63 -0.91 -14.28 4.72
C ASN A 63 -2.36 -14.52 4.32
N VAL A 64 -2.70 -14.29 3.05
CA VAL A 64 -4.03 -14.61 2.52
C VAL A 64 -4.31 -16.12 2.55
N GLU A 65 -3.30 -16.94 2.23
CA GLU A 65 -3.42 -18.41 2.30
C GLU A 65 -3.75 -18.90 3.72
N ARG A 66 -3.16 -18.24 4.75
CA ARG A 66 -3.43 -18.55 6.17
C ARG A 66 -4.73 -17.95 6.70
N HIS A 67 -5.14 -16.80 6.17
CA HIS A 67 -6.26 -15.99 6.68
C HIS A 67 -7.15 -15.49 5.53
N PRO A 68 -7.74 -16.40 4.72
CA PRO A 68 -8.60 -16.01 3.59
C PRO A 68 -9.83 -15.21 4.03
N GLU A 69 -10.33 -15.45 5.25
CA GLU A 69 -11.45 -14.73 5.85
C GLU A 69 -11.19 -13.23 5.98
N LEU A 70 -9.92 -12.82 6.20
CA LEU A 70 -9.56 -11.40 6.29
C LEU A 70 -9.54 -10.72 4.92
N LEU A 71 -9.16 -11.41 3.86
CA LEU A 71 -9.30 -10.90 2.49
C LEU A 71 -10.77 -10.60 2.18
N GLU A 72 -11.66 -11.55 2.48
CA GLU A 72 -13.09 -11.37 2.25
C GLU A 72 -13.68 -10.26 3.13
N GLU A 73 -13.22 -10.12 4.36
CA GLU A 73 -13.62 -9.03 5.26
C GLU A 73 -13.24 -7.66 4.73
N VAL A 74 -12.01 -7.51 4.19
CA VAL A 74 -11.54 -6.27 3.57
C VAL A 74 -12.44 -5.90 2.39
N ARG A 75 -12.77 -6.87 1.52
CA ARG A 75 -13.66 -6.67 0.38
C ARG A 75 -15.08 -6.32 0.82
N ARG A 76 -15.63 -7.08 1.77
CA ARG A 76 -16.97 -6.87 2.29
C ARG A 76 -17.18 -5.48 2.88
N ARG A 77 -16.12 -4.91 3.50
CA ARG A 77 -16.13 -3.54 4.01
C ARG A 77 -15.91 -2.49 2.91
N GLY A 78 -15.83 -2.88 1.62
CA GLY A 78 -15.76 -1.97 0.47
C GLY A 78 -14.39 -1.33 0.26
N HIS A 79 -13.34 -1.98 0.70
CA HIS A 79 -11.96 -1.60 0.39
C HIS A 79 -11.47 -2.33 -0.87
N SER A 80 -10.53 -1.74 -1.60
CA SER A 80 -9.83 -2.41 -2.70
C SER A 80 -8.71 -3.30 -2.18
N VAL A 81 -8.41 -4.36 -2.91
CA VAL A 81 -7.28 -5.24 -2.62
C VAL A 81 -6.28 -5.22 -3.77
N GLY A 82 -5.02 -5.46 -3.49
CA GLY A 82 -3.95 -5.58 -4.46
C GLY A 82 -2.98 -6.68 -4.06
N ASN A 83 -2.21 -7.13 -5.03
CA ASN A 83 -1.21 -8.18 -4.87
C ASN A 83 0.13 -7.59 -4.39
N HIS A 84 0.71 -8.17 -3.34
CA HIS A 84 2.02 -7.80 -2.79
C HIS A 84 3.03 -8.97 -2.82
N THR A 85 2.97 -9.81 -3.87
CA THR A 85 3.71 -11.07 -4.05
C THR A 85 3.28 -12.19 -3.08
N MET A 86 3.72 -13.42 -3.32
CA MET A 86 3.37 -14.55 -2.45
C MET A 86 4.07 -14.47 -1.10
N SER A 87 5.38 -14.20 -1.10
CA SER A 87 6.24 -14.25 0.09
C SER A 87 6.97 -12.93 0.37
N HIS A 88 6.36 -11.79 0.03
CA HIS A 88 6.98 -10.47 0.14
C HIS A 88 8.36 -10.38 -0.54
N LEU A 89 8.47 -11.04 -1.72
CA LEU A 89 9.73 -11.22 -2.44
C LEU A 89 10.21 -9.91 -3.09
N GLN A 90 11.47 -9.54 -2.90
CA GLN A 90 12.08 -8.38 -3.53
C GLN A 90 12.48 -8.63 -4.99
N GLY A 91 11.83 -7.96 -5.93
CA GLY A 91 12.09 -8.15 -7.37
C GLY A 91 13.53 -7.86 -7.79
N ALA A 92 14.17 -6.84 -7.21
CA ALA A 92 15.53 -6.45 -7.56
C ALA A 92 16.59 -7.54 -7.28
N HIS A 93 16.34 -8.44 -6.32
CA HIS A 93 17.31 -9.42 -5.86
C HIS A 93 17.13 -10.82 -6.47
N VAL A 94 16.08 -11.02 -7.29
CA VAL A 94 15.77 -12.33 -7.86
C VAL A 94 15.59 -12.29 -9.37
N GLY A 95 15.75 -13.45 -10.03
CA GLY A 95 15.53 -13.58 -11.46
C GLY A 95 14.08 -13.32 -11.86
N THR A 96 13.86 -12.79 -13.06
CA THR A 96 12.53 -12.39 -13.55
C THR A 96 11.53 -13.54 -13.51
N LYS A 97 11.89 -14.72 -13.98
CA LYS A 97 10.98 -15.90 -14.02
C LYS A 97 10.49 -16.28 -12.61
N HIS A 98 11.41 -16.34 -11.65
CA HIS A 98 11.06 -16.65 -10.26
C HIS A 98 10.16 -15.59 -9.62
N TYR A 99 10.45 -14.31 -9.87
CA TYR A 99 9.62 -13.22 -9.38
C TYR A 99 8.20 -13.25 -9.94
N LEU A 100 8.08 -13.42 -11.26
CA LEU A 100 6.78 -13.49 -11.92
C LEU A 100 5.94 -14.67 -11.41
N HIS A 101 6.57 -15.85 -11.24
CA HIS A 101 5.90 -17.01 -10.65
C HIS A 101 5.34 -16.69 -9.26
N ASN A 102 6.15 -16.04 -8.41
CA ASN A 102 5.74 -15.63 -7.06
C ASN A 102 4.55 -14.64 -7.08
N VAL A 103 4.56 -13.67 -8.00
CA VAL A 103 3.44 -12.72 -8.18
C VAL A 103 2.18 -13.42 -8.66
N PHE A 104 2.28 -14.27 -9.69
CA PHE A 104 1.10 -14.94 -10.25
C PHE A 104 0.49 -15.94 -9.27
N ARG A 105 1.31 -16.70 -8.54
CA ARG A 105 0.83 -17.58 -7.47
C ARG A 105 0.04 -16.82 -6.40
N ALA A 106 0.52 -15.66 -5.96
CA ALA A 106 -0.24 -14.81 -5.04
C ALA A 106 -1.58 -14.38 -5.65
N ASN A 107 -1.60 -14.10 -6.96
CA ASN A 107 -2.81 -13.62 -7.60
C ASN A 107 -3.88 -14.69 -7.81
N GLU A 108 -3.53 -15.96 -7.78
CA GLU A 108 -4.49 -17.07 -7.74
C GLU A 108 -5.35 -17.04 -6.48
N LEU A 109 -4.80 -16.51 -5.38
CA LEU A 109 -5.50 -16.34 -4.09
C LEU A 109 -6.18 -14.96 -4.00
N ILE A 110 -5.47 -13.90 -4.41
CA ILE A 110 -5.91 -12.52 -4.23
C ILE A 110 -6.90 -12.08 -5.32
N GLY A 111 -6.72 -12.51 -6.57
CA GLY A 111 -7.63 -12.20 -7.68
C GLY A 111 -7.79 -10.70 -7.95
N SER A 112 -6.69 -9.94 -8.03
CA SER A 112 -6.73 -8.49 -8.25
C SER A 112 -5.98 -8.07 -9.51
N THR A 113 -6.37 -6.95 -10.09
CA THR A 113 -5.63 -6.26 -11.17
C THR A 113 -4.65 -5.20 -10.64
N LEU A 114 -4.63 -4.96 -9.34
CA LEU A 114 -3.66 -4.07 -8.70
C LEU A 114 -2.44 -4.86 -8.19
N PHE A 115 -1.26 -4.33 -8.40
CA PHE A 115 -0.03 -4.92 -7.91
C PHE A 115 0.90 -3.85 -7.35
N ARG A 116 1.50 -4.12 -6.18
CA ARG A 116 2.58 -3.30 -5.62
C ARG A 116 3.80 -4.16 -5.37
N PRO A 117 4.98 -3.82 -5.92
CA PRO A 117 6.20 -4.55 -5.64
C PRO A 117 6.68 -4.27 -4.21
N PRO A 118 7.08 -5.31 -3.44
CA PRO A 118 7.72 -5.13 -2.15
C PRO A 118 8.88 -4.14 -2.20
N HIS A 119 8.93 -3.25 -1.21
CA HIS A 119 9.90 -2.15 -1.11
C HIS A 119 9.88 -1.15 -2.29
N GLY A 120 8.92 -1.25 -3.20
CA GLY A 120 8.87 -0.45 -4.43
C GLY A 120 9.98 -0.77 -5.42
N LEU A 121 10.57 -1.98 -5.37
CA LEU A 121 11.72 -2.37 -6.19
C LEU A 121 11.35 -3.41 -7.24
N LEU A 122 11.58 -3.05 -8.51
CA LEU A 122 11.38 -3.90 -9.67
C LEU A 122 12.59 -3.85 -10.61
N ARG A 123 12.80 -4.94 -11.37
CA ARG A 123 13.62 -4.91 -12.57
C ARG A 123 12.77 -4.50 -13.78
N TRP A 124 13.35 -3.84 -14.73
CA TRP A 124 12.65 -3.39 -15.94
C TRP A 124 11.94 -4.53 -16.69
N GLY A 125 12.61 -5.69 -16.84
CA GLY A 125 12.00 -6.89 -17.46
C GLY A 125 10.80 -7.43 -16.69
N GLN A 126 10.77 -7.32 -15.36
CA GLN A 126 9.62 -7.71 -14.52
C GLN A 126 8.46 -6.75 -14.74
N SER A 127 8.74 -5.44 -14.70
CA SER A 127 7.73 -4.39 -14.95
C SER A 127 7.08 -4.58 -16.32
N LYS A 128 7.88 -4.80 -17.37
CA LYS A 128 7.37 -4.99 -18.74
C LYS A 128 6.34 -6.13 -18.87
N VAL A 129 6.53 -7.23 -18.14
CA VAL A 129 5.59 -8.35 -18.15
C VAL A 129 4.39 -8.05 -17.26
N LEU A 130 4.61 -7.54 -16.04
CA LEU A 130 3.54 -7.35 -15.07
C LEU A 130 2.51 -6.32 -15.52
N ARG A 131 2.92 -5.24 -16.20
CA ARG A 131 2.01 -4.19 -16.66
C ARG A 131 0.98 -4.64 -17.71
N SER A 132 1.17 -5.82 -18.33
CA SER A 132 0.16 -6.37 -19.25
C SER A 132 -1.03 -7.00 -18.52
N ARG A 133 -0.93 -7.19 -17.20
CA ARG A 133 -1.96 -7.83 -16.38
C ARG A 133 -2.34 -7.02 -15.13
N PHE A 134 -1.47 -6.10 -14.72
CA PHE A 134 -1.64 -5.33 -13.49
C PHE A 134 -1.40 -3.84 -13.74
N ALA A 135 -2.18 -3.02 -13.06
CA ALA A 135 -1.75 -1.67 -12.73
C ALA A 135 -0.69 -1.75 -11.64
N ILE A 136 0.53 -1.34 -11.96
CA ILE A 136 1.62 -1.32 -10.98
C ILE A 136 1.51 -0.04 -10.17
N ILE A 137 1.06 -0.18 -8.93
CA ILE A 137 0.83 0.92 -8.01
C ILE A 137 2.06 1.11 -7.12
N MET A 138 2.73 2.21 -7.30
CA MET A 138 3.82 2.66 -6.44
C MET A 138 3.25 3.57 -5.32
N TYR A 139 3.98 4.61 -4.92
CA TYR A 139 3.55 5.52 -3.87
C TYR A 139 4.16 6.92 -4.04
N ASP A 140 3.47 7.91 -3.53
CA ASP A 140 3.99 9.27 -3.40
C ASP A 140 4.67 9.49 -2.05
N LEU A 141 4.20 8.79 -1.02
CA LEU A 141 4.64 8.90 0.36
C LEU A 141 4.62 7.55 1.08
N VAL A 142 5.75 7.15 1.68
CA VAL A 142 5.83 6.10 2.70
C VAL A 142 5.93 6.73 4.07
N THR A 143 5.04 6.37 4.97
CA THR A 143 5.00 6.93 6.34
C THR A 143 6.17 6.51 7.20
N ARG A 144 6.78 5.34 6.91
CA ARG A 144 7.85 4.67 7.65
C ARG A 144 7.42 4.21 9.05
N ASP A 145 6.15 3.89 9.20
CA ASP A 145 5.55 3.38 10.44
C ASP A 145 6.22 2.10 10.96
N TYR A 146 6.78 1.26 10.07
CA TYR A 146 7.59 0.09 10.41
C TYR A 146 8.95 0.39 11.03
N SER A 147 9.38 1.66 11.05
CA SER A 147 10.72 2.01 11.54
C SER A 147 10.78 2.04 13.05
N ARG A 148 11.62 1.19 13.65
CA ARG A 148 11.90 1.20 15.10
C ARG A 148 12.63 2.46 15.57
N LYS A 149 13.17 3.27 14.63
CA LYS A 149 13.88 4.52 14.92
C LYS A 149 12.97 5.73 14.96
N LEU A 150 11.70 5.59 14.52
CA LEU A 150 10.72 6.67 14.53
C LEU A 150 9.68 6.44 15.62
N THR A 151 9.16 7.56 16.13
CA THR A 151 7.96 7.57 16.98
C THR A 151 6.70 7.72 16.12
N GLY A 152 5.54 7.41 16.67
CA GLY A 152 4.26 7.63 15.98
C GLY A 152 4.03 9.11 15.60
N GLU A 153 4.54 10.06 16.40
CA GLU A 153 4.51 11.49 16.11
C GLU A 153 5.33 11.86 14.88
N GLN A 154 6.53 11.27 14.77
CA GLN A 154 7.39 11.49 13.59
C GLN A 154 6.77 10.88 12.33
N VAL A 155 6.10 9.73 12.46
CA VAL A 155 5.33 9.11 11.36
C VAL A 155 4.17 10.02 10.93
N LEU A 156 3.44 10.58 11.87
CA LEU A 156 2.39 11.58 11.59
C LEU A 156 2.98 12.84 10.95
N ALA A 157 4.13 13.31 11.42
CA ALA A 157 4.82 14.46 10.85
C ALA A 157 5.21 14.23 9.37
N ASN A 158 5.59 13.01 8.99
CA ASN A 158 5.84 12.65 7.59
C ASN A 158 4.56 12.82 6.74
N VAL A 159 3.40 12.39 7.23
CA VAL A 159 2.13 12.60 6.51
C VAL A 159 1.85 14.09 6.36
N LYS A 160 1.92 14.85 7.44
CA LYS A 160 1.65 16.30 7.44
C LYS A 160 2.58 17.08 6.49
N ARG A 161 3.83 16.66 6.40
CA ARG A 161 4.85 17.34 5.59
C ARG A 161 4.71 17.04 4.08
N TYR A 162 4.32 15.82 3.72
CA TYR A 162 4.47 15.35 2.35
C TYR A 162 3.17 15.03 1.63
N ALA A 163 2.05 14.88 2.35
CA ALA A 163 0.76 14.62 1.73
C ALA A 163 0.32 15.81 0.85
N ARG A 164 -0.22 15.48 -0.32
CA ARG A 164 -0.72 16.42 -1.31
C ARG A 164 -1.82 15.79 -2.15
N ASN A 165 -2.54 16.59 -2.93
CA ASN A 165 -3.60 16.07 -3.79
C ASN A 165 -3.09 14.89 -4.65
N GLY A 166 -3.84 13.79 -4.63
CA GLY A 166 -3.53 12.57 -5.35
C GLY A 166 -2.47 11.68 -4.71
N SER A 167 -1.95 12.01 -3.52
CA SER A 167 -0.94 11.18 -2.85
C SER A 167 -1.46 9.78 -2.56
N ILE A 168 -0.69 8.79 -2.98
CA ILE A 168 -0.79 7.41 -2.52
C ILE A 168 0.11 7.32 -1.29
N ILE A 169 -0.50 7.13 -0.11
CA ILE A 169 0.14 7.16 1.20
C ILE A 169 0.21 5.73 1.72
N VAL A 170 1.42 5.25 2.02
CA VAL A 170 1.66 3.87 2.49
C VAL A 170 1.82 3.84 3.99
N PHE A 171 0.94 3.09 4.63
CA PHE A 171 1.07 2.48 5.95
C PHE A 171 1.28 0.97 5.81
N HIS A 172 1.54 0.28 6.90
CA HIS A 172 1.71 -1.17 6.91
C HIS A 172 0.84 -1.79 8.00
N ASP A 173 -0.06 -2.71 7.62
CA ASP A 173 -0.87 -3.48 8.56
C ASP A 173 -0.11 -4.74 9.02
N SER A 174 1.05 -4.51 9.61
CA SER A 174 1.97 -5.55 10.10
C SER A 174 2.36 -5.33 11.56
N LEU A 175 2.72 -6.41 12.27
CA LEU A 175 3.13 -6.35 13.68
C LEU A 175 4.29 -5.37 13.92
N LYS A 176 5.18 -5.25 12.94
CA LYS A 176 6.33 -4.33 13.03
C LYS A 176 5.91 -2.86 13.03
N ALA A 177 4.86 -2.52 12.30
CA ALA A 177 4.36 -1.16 12.15
C ALA A 177 3.31 -0.79 13.21
N GLU A 178 2.68 -1.77 13.84
CA GLU A 178 1.50 -1.66 14.67
C GLU A 178 1.53 -0.47 15.63
N LYS A 179 2.58 -0.35 16.44
CA LYS A 179 2.70 0.70 17.46
C LYS A 179 2.63 2.11 16.86
N ASN A 180 3.43 2.36 15.84
CA ASN A 180 3.51 3.68 15.21
C ASN A 180 2.28 3.95 14.34
N MET A 181 1.82 2.94 13.60
CA MET A 181 0.63 3.02 12.76
C MET A 181 -0.62 3.31 13.61
N LYS A 182 -0.85 2.59 14.70
CA LYS A 182 -1.98 2.84 15.62
C LYS A 182 -1.99 4.25 16.21
N TYR A 183 -0.83 4.85 16.42
CA TYR A 183 -0.74 6.25 16.84
C TYR A 183 -1.03 7.21 15.68
N ALA A 184 -0.40 6.98 14.54
CA ALA A 184 -0.36 7.96 13.45
C ALA A 184 -1.62 7.94 12.56
N LEU A 185 -2.19 6.76 12.27
CA LEU A 185 -3.28 6.61 11.30
C LEU A 185 -4.53 7.43 11.66
N PRO A 186 -5.13 7.33 12.86
CA PRO A 186 -6.32 8.11 13.17
C PRO A 186 -6.06 9.61 13.11
N ARG A 187 -4.94 10.06 13.64
CA ARG A 187 -4.53 11.49 13.64
C ARG A 187 -4.21 12.00 12.23
N ALA A 188 -3.68 11.15 11.37
CA ALA A 188 -3.44 11.48 9.97
C ALA A 188 -4.77 11.65 9.21
N ILE A 189 -5.75 10.78 9.45
CA ILE A 189 -7.08 10.88 8.84
C ILE A 189 -7.76 12.18 9.29
N GLU A 190 -7.76 12.49 10.60
CA GLU A 190 -8.32 13.72 11.15
C GLU A 190 -7.69 14.95 10.50
N TRP A 191 -6.38 15.05 10.52
CA TRP A 191 -5.65 16.16 9.94
C TRP A 191 -5.91 16.33 8.43
N LEU A 192 -5.93 15.23 7.67
CA LEU A 192 -6.23 15.27 6.24
C LEU A 192 -7.67 15.76 5.99
N LYS A 193 -8.65 15.33 6.79
CA LYS A 193 -10.04 15.82 6.72
C LYS A 193 -10.12 17.32 7.04
N GLU A 194 -9.44 17.78 8.08
CA GLU A 194 -9.35 19.21 8.44
C GLU A 194 -8.76 20.04 7.30
N LYS A 195 -7.83 19.48 6.52
CA LYS A 195 -7.26 20.11 5.32
C LYS A 195 -8.14 19.99 4.07
N GLY A 196 -9.34 19.44 4.19
CA GLY A 196 -10.31 19.31 3.10
C GLY A 196 -10.01 18.18 2.12
N TYR A 197 -9.15 17.21 2.48
CA TYR A 197 -8.92 16.04 1.65
C TYR A 197 -10.08 15.05 1.73
N LYS A 198 -10.49 14.54 0.58
CA LYS A 198 -11.32 13.36 0.43
C LYS A 198 -10.44 12.11 0.42
N PHE A 199 -11.04 10.97 0.71
CA PHE A 199 -10.38 9.67 0.70
C PHE A 199 -11.07 8.76 -0.30
N ASP A 200 -10.29 7.97 -1.01
CA ASP A 200 -10.82 6.99 -1.94
C ASP A 200 -9.93 5.75 -1.97
N ALA A 201 -10.50 4.60 -2.30
CA ALA A 201 -9.74 3.41 -2.63
C ALA A 201 -9.25 3.49 -4.08
N ILE A 202 -8.12 2.86 -4.39
CA ILE A 202 -7.63 2.77 -5.76
C ILE A 202 -8.55 1.79 -6.51
N PRO A 203 -9.23 2.22 -7.58
CA PRO A 203 -10.14 1.34 -8.31
C PRO A 203 -9.36 0.21 -8.99
N GLU A 204 -9.90 -0.99 -8.97
CA GLU A 204 -9.43 -2.07 -9.83
C GLU A 204 -9.74 -1.70 -11.29
N MET A 205 -8.77 -1.94 -12.19
CA MET A 205 -8.85 -1.59 -13.60
C MET A 205 -9.13 -2.81 -14.46
#